data_ae3b8a809ade34a1794dea7b96d28804
#
_entry.id   ae3b8a809ade34a1794dea7b96d28804
#
_cell.length_a   1.000
_cell.length_b   1.000
_cell.length_c   1.000
_cell.angle_alpha   90.00
_cell.angle_beta   90.00
_cell.angle_gamma   90.00
#
_symmetry.space_group_name_H-M   'P 1'
#
loop_
_entity.id
_entity.type
_entity.pdbx_description
1 polymer ?
#
loop_
_entity_poly.entity_id
_entity_poly.type
_entity_poly.pdbx_seq_one_letter_code
_entity_poly.pdbx_strand_id
1 'polypeptide(L)'
;MAKINMETDALLKPLLVCCHPEQRSCAMSPDELPAAPGLAPWEIALSASAQQDGMLRHMAALGRTFCAHESDDLLAGLGRFDLVVVTPLSLNTLAKFALGLRDSFPSQLLATAAGLGLPILLDERGIPSADSTFNPHLIKVYRRYWEQVRSGTIREFSPDTFSTAVAAVIRTRRAVEHCIPAAGRSVITRDDVLLAQAALQPLRVPRGSIVTDLAREEAAARNVSFDFE
;
A
#
# COMPACT_ATOMS: atom_id res chain seq x y z
N MET A 1 29.72 -22.67 -12.25
CA MET A 1 28.27 -22.63 -12.45
C MET A 1 27.60 -22.67 -11.09
N ALA A 2 27.26 -21.51 -10.51
CA ALA A 2 26.55 -21.39 -9.26
C ALA A 2 25.07 -21.70 -9.54
N LYS A 3 24.54 -22.77 -8.94
CA LYS A 3 23.10 -23.03 -8.88
C LYS A 3 22.47 -21.91 -8.04
N ILE A 4 21.76 -20.99 -8.69
CA ILE A 4 20.85 -20.07 -8.02
C ILE A 4 19.75 -20.97 -7.45
N ASN A 5 19.76 -21.13 -6.13
CA ASN A 5 18.65 -21.73 -5.40
C ASN A 5 17.45 -20.78 -5.57
N MET A 6 16.54 -21.13 -6.46
CA MET A 6 15.20 -20.53 -6.47
C MET A 6 14.43 -21.11 -5.27
N GLU A 7 14.71 -20.59 -4.07
CA GLU A 7 13.75 -20.67 -3.00
C GLU A 7 12.46 -20.02 -3.50
N THR A 8 11.36 -20.71 -3.35
CA THR A 8 10.02 -20.29 -3.72
C THR A 8 9.68 -18.99 -3.01
N ASP A 9 10.07 -17.87 -3.61
CA ASP A 9 9.69 -16.54 -3.16
C ASP A 9 8.15 -16.46 -3.13
N ALA A 10 7.58 -16.33 -1.95
CA ALA A 10 6.14 -16.17 -1.79
C ALA A 10 5.71 -14.91 -2.55
N LEU A 11 4.79 -15.06 -3.50
CA LEU A 11 4.24 -13.95 -4.27
C LEU A 11 3.50 -13.00 -3.31
N LEU A 12 3.63 -11.68 -3.52
CA LEU A 12 2.82 -10.68 -2.83
C LEU A 12 1.35 -10.85 -3.24
N LYS A 13 0.46 -10.86 -2.27
CA LYS A 13 -1.00 -10.88 -2.48
C LYS A 13 -1.53 -9.45 -2.63
N PRO A 14 -1.79 -8.99 -3.85
CA PRO A 14 -2.23 -7.63 -4.08
C PRO A 14 -3.74 -7.51 -3.99
N LEU A 15 -4.21 -6.39 -3.43
CA LEU A 15 -5.60 -5.95 -3.52
C LEU A 15 -5.65 -4.72 -4.44
N LEU A 16 -6.42 -4.82 -5.53
CA LEU A 16 -6.69 -3.72 -6.44
C LEU A 16 -7.96 -2.99 -5.99
N VAL A 17 -7.88 -1.69 -5.77
CA VAL A 17 -9.03 -0.83 -5.48
C VAL A 17 -9.33 0.02 -6.70
N CYS A 18 -10.48 -0.22 -7.32
CA CYS A 18 -10.93 0.55 -8.48
C CYS A 18 -11.96 1.59 -8.06
N CYS A 19 -11.64 2.86 -8.31
CA CYS A 19 -12.54 3.98 -8.16
C CYS A 19 -13.08 4.40 -9.52
N HIS A 20 -14.23 5.08 -9.55
CA HIS A 20 -14.70 5.72 -10.78
C HIS A 20 -13.83 6.96 -11.05
N PRO A 21 -13.16 7.07 -12.21
CA PRO A 21 -12.35 8.24 -12.52
C PRO A 21 -13.24 9.43 -12.95
N GLU A 22 -12.95 10.60 -12.42
CA GLU A 22 -13.61 11.85 -12.88
C GLU A 22 -13.10 12.29 -14.27
N GLN A 23 -11.92 11.81 -14.66
CA GLN A 23 -11.34 12.08 -15.98
C GLN A 23 -11.37 10.81 -16.83
N ARG A 24 -11.93 10.90 -18.03
CA ARG A 24 -12.00 9.77 -18.97
C ARG A 24 -10.61 9.22 -19.38
N SER A 25 -9.59 10.07 -19.34
CA SER A 25 -8.20 9.68 -19.60
C SER A 25 -7.61 8.71 -18.57
N CYS A 26 -8.25 8.56 -17.41
CA CYS A 26 -7.86 7.64 -16.37
C CYS A 26 -8.71 6.35 -16.35
N ALA A 27 -9.60 6.18 -17.35
CA ALA A 27 -10.36 4.94 -17.48
C ALA A 27 -9.37 3.80 -17.78
N MET A 28 -9.29 2.83 -16.88
CA MET A 28 -8.49 1.63 -17.09
C MET A 28 -9.18 0.73 -18.12
N SER A 29 -8.45 0.37 -19.16
CA SER A 29 -8.80 -0.80 -19.95
C SER A 29 -8.45 -2.07 -19.15
N PRO A 30 -9.21 -3.17 -19.27
CA PRO A 30 -8.85 -4.45 -18.68
C PRO A 30 -7.43 -4.92 -19.04
N ASP A 31 -6.97 -4.56 -20.23
CA ASP A 31 -5.64 -4.89 -20.73
C ASP A 31 -4.52 -4.02 -20.09
N GLU A 32 -4.90 -2.98 -19.34
CA GLU A 32 -3.97 -2.04 -18.69
C GLU A 32 -3.79 -2.31 -17.19
N LEU A 33 -4.22 -3.48 -16.69
CA LEU A 33 -3.93 -3.86 -15.30
C LEU A 33 -2.42 -3.84 -15.09
N PRO A 34 -1.97 -3.15 -14.03
CA PRO A 34 -0.57 -3.10 -13.75
C PRO A 34 -0.04 -4.51 -13.49
N ALA A 35 0.94 -4.92 -14.26
CA ALA A 35 1.63 -6.20 -14.10
C ALA A 35 3.04 -5.96 -13.58
N ALA A 36 3.45 -6.75 -12.60
CA ALA A 36 4.82 -6.73 -12.10
C ALA A 36 5.22 -8.14 -11.67
N PRO A 37 6.51 -8.51 -11.84
CA PRO A 37 7.03 -9.75 -11.29
C PRO A 37 6.85 -9.81 -9.77
N GLY A 38 6.50 -10.99 -9.25
CA GLY A 38 6.34 -11.21 -7.81
C GLY A 38 4.96 -10.92 -7.26
N LEU A 39 3.95 -10.64 -8.11
CA LEU A 39 2.56 -10.52 -7.70
C LEU A 39 1.79 -11.83 -7.91
N ALA A 40 0.97 -12.19 -6.92
CA ALA A 40 -0.08 -13.20 -7.06
C ALA A 40 -1.25 -12.65 -7.92
N PRO A 41 -2.19 -13.49 -8.35
CA PRO A 41 -3.42 -13.02 -9.01
C PRO A 41 -4.14 -11.95 -8.17
N TRP A 42 -4.74 -10.97 -8.85
CA TRP A 42 -5.44 -9.87 -8.23
C TRP A 42 -6.71 -10.31 -7.50
N GLU A 43 -6.93 -9.79 -6.29
CA GLU A 43 -8.25 -9.60 -5.73
C GLU A 43 -8.66 -8.14 -5.90
N ILE A 44 -9.93 -7.84 -6.18
CA ILE A 44 -10.35 -6.54 -6.70
C ILE A 44 -11.50 -6.01 -5.86
N ALA A 45 -11.40 -4.76 -5.39
CA ALA A 45 -12.46 -4.04 -4.69
C ALA A 45 -12.98 -2.89 -5.56
N LEU A 46 -14.29 -2.86 -5.80
CA LEU A 46 -14.93 -1.83 -6.64
C LEU A 46 -15.68 -0.81 -5.77
N SER A 47 -15.46 0.47 -6.04
CA SER A 47 -16.32 1.51 -5.49
C SER A 47 -17.77 1.37 -6.02
N ALA A 48 -18.75 1.90 -5.28
CA ALA A 48 -20.15 1.86 -5.71
C ALA A 48 -20.35 2.52 -7.10
N SER A 49 -19.62 3.62 -7.36
CA SER A 49 -19.67 4.30 -8.66
C SER A 49 -19.05 3.45 -9.78
N ALA A 50 -17.95 2.76 -9.51
CA ALA A 50 -17.31 1.87 -10.50
C ALA A 50 -18.19 0.68 -10.86
N GLN A 51 -19.00 0.19 -9.91
CA GLN A 51 -19.97 -0.88 -10.19
C GLN A 51 -21.06 -0.44 -11.15
N GLN A 52 -21.56 0.80 -11.03
CA GLN A 52 -22.62 1.36 -11.89
C GLN A 52 -22.18 1.50 -13.35
N ASP A 53 -20.90 1.75 -13.60
CA ASP A 53 -20.34 1.95 -14.95
C ASP A 53 -20.08 0.66 -15.73
N GLY A 54 -20.52 -0.49 -15.23
CA GLY A 54 -20.32 -1.77 -15.91
C GLY A 54 -18.91 -2.35 -15.79
N MET A 55 -18.01 -1.71 -15.02
CA MET A 55 -16.64 -2.18 -14.77
C MET A 55 -16.64 -3.56 -14.08
N LEU A 56 -17.71 -3.92 -13.37
CA LEU A 56 -17.83 -5.18 -12.66
C LEU A 56 -17.58 -6.40 -13.57
N ARG A 57 -18.14 -6.42 -14.78
CA ARG A 57 -17.99 -7.56 -15.70
C ARG A 57 -16.55 -7.75 -16.15
N HIS A 58 -15.84 -6.66 -16.40
CA HIS A 58 -14.44 -6.68 -16.81
C HIS A 58 -13.55 -7.16 -15.66
N MET A 59 -13.76 -6.62 -14.47
CA MET A 59 -12.96 -6.95 -13.31
C MET A 59 -13.17 -8.39 -12.83
N ALA A 60 -14.40 -8.89 -12.90
CA ALA A 60 -14.70 -10.28 -12.54
C ALA A 60 -13.99 -11.32 -13.44
N ALA A 61 -13.62 -10.95 -14.66
CA ALA A 61 -12.82 -11.81 -15.54
C ALA A 61 -11.33 -11.86 -15.13
N LEU A 62 -10.85 -10.89 -14.33
CA LEU A 62 -9.44 -10.74 -13.94
C LEU A 62 -9.14 -11.33 -12.56
N GLY A 63 -10.17 -11.48 -11.71
CA GLY A 63 -10.00 -12.04 -10.38
C GLY A 63 -11.23 -11.92 -9.51
N ARG A 64 -11.10 -12.41 -8.25
CA ARG A 64 -12.18 -12.30 -7.28
C ARG A 64 -12.48 -10.83 -7.01
N THR A 65 -13.73 -10.44 -7.22
CA THR A 65 -14.18 -9.06 -7.11
C THR A 65 -15.13 -8.88 -5.93
N PHE A 66 -14.86 -7.86 -5.10
CA PHE A 66 -15.67 -7.45 -3.95
C PHE A 66 -16.43 -6.18 -4.29
N CYS A 67 -17.70 -6.19 -3.99
CA CYS A 67 -18.59 -5.06 -4.11
C CYS A 67 -18.79 -4.36 -2.76
N ALA A 68 -19.40 -3.19 -2.76
CA ALA A 68 -19.60 -2.40 -1.54
C ALA A 68 -20.43 -3.13 -0.46
N HIS A 69 -21.31 -4.08 -0.85
CA HIS A 69 -22.09 -4.88 0.11
C HIS A 69 -21.29 -5.99 0.79
N GLU A 70 -20.09 -6.31 0.29
CA GLU A 70 -19.14 -7.27 0.88
C GLU A 70 -18.02 -6.55 1.65
N SER A 71 -18.19 -5.25 1.93
CA SER A 71 -17.15 -4.41 2.55
C SER A 71 -16.67 -4.95 3.89
N ASP A 72 -17.59 -5.41 4.74
CA ASP A 72 -17.27 -5.82 6.11
C ASP A 72 -16.37 -7.07 6.11
N ASP A 73 -16.65 -8.04 5.27
CA ASP A 73 -15.85 -9.27 5.13
C ASP A 73 -14.45 -8.95 4.60
N LEU A 74 -14.36 -8.05 3.60
CA LEU A 74 -13.08 -7.65 3.05
C LEU A 74 -12.24 -6.87 4.07
N LEU A 75 -12.85 -5.92 4.78
CA LEU A 75 -12.19 -5.12 5.81
C LEU A 75 -11.70 -5.97 6.97
N ALA A 76 -12.50 -6.93 7.43
CA ALA A 76 -12.09 -7.88 8.47
C ALA A 76 -10.90 -8.76 8.06
N GLY A 77 -10.84 -9.12 6.77
CA GLY A 77 -9.76 -9.93 6.21
C GLY A 77 -8.63 -9.15 5.55
N LEU A 78 -8.55 -7.83 5.72
CA LEU A 78 -7.61 -6.98 4.97
C LEU A 78 -6.13 -7.30 5.25
N GLY A 79 -5.82 -7.76 6.45
CA GLY A 79 -4.46 -8.16 6.83
C GLY A 79 -3.89 -9.38 6.07
N ARG A 80 -4.70 -10.07 5.24
CA ARG A 80 -4.21 -11.16 4.39
C ARG A 80 -3.50 -10.67 3.12
N PHE A 81 -3.63 -9.39 2.78
CA PHE A 81 -2.97 -8.76 1.65
C PHE A 81 -1.62 -8.19 2.04
N ASP A 82 -0.73 -8.14 1.07
CA ASP A 82 0.63 -7.63 1.23
C ASP A 82 0.83 -6.26 0.60
N LEU A 83 -0.13 -5.84 -0.24
CA LEU A 83 -0.09 -4.61 -1.03
C LEU A 83 -1.50 -4.18 -1.42
N VAL A 84 -1.79 -2.90 -1.30
CA VAL A 84 -3.00 -2.26 -1.84
C VAL A 84 -2.60 -1.35 -3.01
N VAL A 85 -3.25 -1.51 -4.15
CA VAL A 85 -3.03 -0.68 -5.34
C VAL A 85 -4.34 0.00 -5.70
N VAL A 86 -4.33 1.31 -5.87
CA VAL A 86 -5.52 2.10 -6.23
C VAL A 86 -5.36 2.62 -7.64
N THR A 87 -6.14 2.08 -8.56
CA THR A 87 -6.17 2.54 -9.96
C THR A 87 -7.49 2.15 -10.63
N PRO A 88 -8.18 3.09 -11.27
CA PRO A 88 -7.94 4.52 -11.20
C PRO A 88 -8.21 5.10 -9.80
N LEU A 89 -7.49 6.14 -9.42
CA LEU A 89 -7.74 6.89 -8.20
C LEU A 89 -8.72 8.03 -8.49
N SER A 90 -9.83 8.12 -7.76
CA SER A 90 -10.73 9.27 -7.87
C SER A 90 -10.33 10.39 -6.92
N LEU A 91 -10.55 11.64 -7.34
CA LEU A 91 -10.29 12.83 -6.52
C LEU A 91 -11.10 12.84 -5.23
N ASN A 92 -12.33 12.33 -5.29
CA ASN A 92 -13.19 12.20 -4.12
C ASN A 92 -12.58 11.21 -3.09
N THR A 93 -12.08 10.07 -3.55
CA THR A 93 -11.42 9.09 -2.67
C THR A 93 -10.13 9.66 -2.08
N LEU A 94 -9.32 10.36 -2.88
CA LEU A 94 -8.10 11.03 -2.39
C LEU A 94 -8.44 12.06 -1.31
N ALA A 95 -9.44 12.93 -1.55
CA ALA A 95 -9.85 13.96 -0.59
C ALA A 95 -10.35 13.34 0.72
N LYS A 96 -11.21 12.32 0.64
CA LYS A 96 -11.73 11.61 1.83
C LYS A 96 -10.62 10.95 2.61
N PHE A 97 -9.70 10.27 1.94
CA PHE A 97 -8.57 9.61 2.58
C PHE A 97 -7.65 10.63 3.29
N ALA A 98 -7.32 11.75 2.63
CA ALA A 98 -6.51 12.82 3.22
C ALA A 98 -7.16 13.48 4.45
N LEU A 99 -8.50 13.59 4.44
CA LEU A 99 -9.27 14.17 5.55
C LEU A 99 -9.65 13.14 6.63
N GLY A 100 -9.28 11.87 6.48
CA GLY A 100 -9.63 10.80 7.41
C GLY A 100 -11.12 10.40 7.38
N LEU A 101 -11.85 10.76 6.32
CA LEU A 101 -13.27 10.41 6.17
C LEU A 101 -13.43 8.95 5.75
N ARG A 102 -14.29 8.20 6.46
CA ARG A 102 -14.52 6.76 6.26
C ARG A 102 -15.98 6.46 5.90
N ASP A 103 -16.56 7.27 5.03
CA ASP A 103 -17.99 7.21 4.66
C ASP A 103 -18.26 6.53 3.31
N SER A 104 -17.21 5.97 2.70
CA SER A 104 -17.31 5.20 1.46
C SER A 104 -16.40 3.98 1.51
N PHE A 105 -16.76 2.92 0.78
CA PHE A 105 -16.00 1.68 0.79
C PHE A 105 -14.50 1.88 0.48
N PRO A 106 -14.08 2.62 -0.59
CA PRO A 106 -12.66 2.85 -0.84
C PRO A 106 -11.97 3.64 0.28
N SER A 107 -12.64 4.65 0.86
CA SER A 107 -12.01 5.45 1.93
C SER A 107 -11.87 4.67 3.24
N GLN A 108 -12.83 3.81 3.58
CA GLN A 108 -12.73 2.87 4.70
C GLN A 108 -11.57 1.91 4.50
N LEU A 109 -11.47 1.31 3.30
CA LEU A 109 -10.43 0.34 2.95
C LEU A 109 -9.04 0.96 3.06
N LEU A 110 -8.83 2.13 2.45
CA LEU A 110 -7.54 2.83 2.50
C LEU A 110 -7.15 3.22 3.92
N ALA A 111 -8.09 3.73 4.71
CA ALA A 111 -7.82 4.08 6.10
C ALA A 111 -7.49 2.85 6.96
N THR A 112 -8.15 1.71 6.72
CA THR A 112 -7.87 0.46 7.43
C THR A 112 -6.51 -0.10 6.99
N ALA A 113 -6.22 -0.12 5.69
CA ALA A 113 -4.93 -0.55 5.15
C ALA A 113 -3.76 0.27 5.72
N ALA A 114 -3.92 1.60 5.76
CA ALA A 114 -2.92 2.49 6.36
C ALA A 114 -2.74 2.22 7.86
N GLY A 115 -3.84 1.97 8.59
CA GLY A 115 -3.80 1.60 10.01
C GLY A 115 -3.12 0.25 10.28
N LEU A 116 -3.20 -0.69 9.34
CA LEU A 116 -2.48 -1.97 9.38
C LEU A 116 -1.02 -1.87 8.90
N GLY A 117 -0.59 -0.69 8.43
CA GLY A 117 0.75 -0.51 7.88
C GLY A 117 0.97 -1.17 6.51
N LEU A 118 -0.10 -1.54 5.81
CA LEU A 118 0.02 -2.11 4.48
C LEU A 118 0.59 -1.08 3.50
N PRO A 119 1.52 -1.48 2.62
CA PRO A 119 1.95 -0.64 1.51
C PRO A 119 0.76 -0.28 0.61
N ILE A 120 0.64 1.00 0.26
CA ILE A 120 -0.41 1.52 -0.62
C ILE A 120 0.25 2.22 -1.80
N LEU A 121 -0.07 1.79 -3.01
CA LEU A 121 0.35 2.44 -4.26
C LEU A 121 -0.85 3.14 -4.88
N LEU A 122 -0.72 4.44 -5.11
CA LEU A 122 -1.78 5.30 -5.66
C LEU A 122 -1.41 5.73 -7.08
N ASP A 123 -2.34 5.55 -8.03
CA ASP A 123 -2.14 5.94 -9.42
C ASP A 123 -2.11 7.46 -9.56
N GLU A 124 -0.96 8.03 -9.92
CA GLU A 124 -0.77 9.46 -10.06
C GLU A 124 -1.60 10.09 -11.18
N ARG A 125 -2.04 9.31 -12.18
CA ARG A 125 -2.89 9.79 -13.28
C ARG A 125 -4.25 10.32 -12.80
N GLY A 126 -4.71 9.86 -11.62
CA GLY A 126 -5.92 10.39 -10.98
C GLY A 126 -5.76 11.79 -10.39
N ILE A 127 -4.54 12.35 -10.38
CA ILE A 127 -4.25 13.66 -9.81
C ILE A 127 -4.10 14.68 -10.94
N PRO A 128 -4.90 15.78 -10.97
CA PRO A 128 -4.81 16.77 -12.03
C PRO A 128 -3.41 17.39 -12.15
N SER A 129 -2.87 17.38 -13.37
CA SER A 129 -1.61 18.06 -13.69
C SER A 129 -1.83 19.57 -13.93
N ALA A 130 -0.74 20.33 -13.95
CA ALA A 130 -0.79 21.76 -14.25
C ALA A 130 -1.35 22.05 -15.66
N ASP A 131 -1.19 21.10 -16.58
CA ASP A 131 -1.63 21.20 -17.99
C ASP A 131 -3.07 20.71 -18.19
N SER A 132 -3.74 20.26 -17.12
CA SER A 132 -5.13 19.84 -17.21
C SER A 132 -6.06 21.04 -17.37
N THR A 133 -7.20 20.81 -18.02
CA THR A 133 -8.30 21.80 -18.12
C THR A 133 -9.02 22.04 -16.80
N PHE A 134 -8.52 21.46 -15.72
CA PHE A 134 -9.08 21.60 -14.39
C PHE A 134 -8.83 23.01 -13.83
N ASN A 135 -9.73 23.47 -12.95
CA ASN A 135 -9.55 24.75 -12.28
C ASN A 135 -8.21 24.80 -11.51
N PRO A 136 -7.32 25.77 -11.77
CA PRO A 136 -6.00 25.84 -11.15
C PRO A 136 -6.02 25.89 -9.61
N HIS A 137 -7.07 26.48 -9.02
CA HIS A 137 -7.24 26.51 -7.58
C HIS A 137 -7.51 25.09 -7.02
N LEU A 138 -8.39 24.34 -7.67
CA LEU A 138 -8.70 22.95 -7.28
C LEU A 138 -7.50 22.02 -7.49
N ILE A 139 -6.68 22.24 -8.53
CA ILE A 139 -5.43 21.48 -8.71
C ILE A 139 -4.54 21.62 -7.48
N LYS A 140 -4.37 22.85 -6.96
CA LYS A 140 -3.57 23.10 -5.74
C LYS A 140 -4.15 22.38 -4.52
N VAL A 141 -5.49 22.35 -4.38
CA VAL A 141 -6.18 21.67 -3.28
C VAL A 141 -5.91 20.15 -3.34
N TYR A 142 -6.09 19.52 -4.50
CA TYR A 142 -5.87 18.06 -4.65
C TYR A 142 -4.40 17.67 -4.51
N ARG A 143 -3.47 18.48 -4.99
CA ARG A 143 -2.03 18.27 -4.76
C ARG A 143 -1.68 18.34 -3.28
N ARG A 144 -2.30 19.26 -2.52
CA ARG A 144 -2.12 19.32 -1.06
C ARG A 144 -2.64 18.06 -0.38
N TYR A 145 -3.81 17.54 -0.78
CA TYR A 145 -4.30 16.27 -0.26
C TYR A 145 -3.35 15.12 -0.59
N TRP A 146 -2.80 15.10 -1.79
CA TRP A 146 -1.80 14.13 -2.19
C TRP A 146 -0.55 14.18 -1.30
N GLU A 147 0.03 15.34 -1.10
CA GLU A 147 1.20 15.54 -0.24
C GLU A 147 0.91 15.13 1.21
N GLN A 148 -0.32 15.33 1.68
CA GLN A 148 -0.74 14.99 3.03
C GLN A 148 -0.81 13.48 3.27
N VAL A 149 -1.19 12.67 2.26
CA VAL A 149 -1.30 11.21 2.40
C VAL A 149 0.01 10.48 2.12
N ARG A 150 0.95 11.10 1.41
CA ARG A 150 2.26 10.50 1.12
C ARG A 150 3.01 10.17 2.41
N SER A 151 3.58 8.97 2.45
CA SER A 151 4.41 8.49 3.58
C SER A 151 5.40 7.44 3.10
N GLY A 152 6.16 6.82 4.02
CA GLY A 152 7.04 5.70 3.69
C GLY A 152 6.31 4.50 3.07
N THR A 153 5.06 4.26 3.46
CA THR A 153 4.23 3.15 3.00
C THR A 153 3.20 3.53 1.94
N ILE A 154 2.90 4.82 1.77
CA ILE A 154 1.93 5.33 0.77
C ILE A 154 2.69 6.12 -0.29
N ARG A 155 2.71 5.60 -1.52
CA ARG A 155 3.52 6.13 -2.62
C ARG A 155 2.70 6.23 -3.91
N GLU A 156 3.16 7.11 -4.80
CA GLU A 156 2.66 7.19 -6.16
C GLU A 156 3.26 6.12 -7.07
N PHE A 157 2.55 5.84 -8.15
CA PHE A 157 3.06 5.14 -9.31
C PHE A 157 2.39 5.64 -10.59
N SER A 158 3.09 5.52 -11.70
CA SER A 158 2.57 5.56 -13.06
C SER A 158 2.67 4.17 -13.69
N PRO A 159 2.05 3.89 -14.84
CA PRO A 159 2.22 2.62 -15.54
C PRO A 159 3.69 2.23 -15.74
N ASP A 160 4.54 3.21 -16.09
CA ASP A 160 5.97 3.00 -16.34
C ASP A 160 6.77 2.70 -15.07
N THR A 161 6.34 3.21 -13.92
CA THR A 161 7.04 3.05 -12.64
C THR A 161 6.47 1.94 -11.77
N PHE A 162 5.35 1.33 -12.14
CA PHE A 162 4.65 0.34 -11.32
C PHE A 162 5.54 -0.84 -10.91
N SER A 163 6.22 -1.47 -11.86
CA SER A 163 7.12 -2.60 -11.56
C SER A 163 8.24 -2.21 -10.58
N THR A 164 8.77 -1.00 -10.69
CA THR A 164 9.79 -0.47 -9.77
C THR A 164 9.21 -0.24 -8.38
N ALA A 165 7.99 0.28 -8.29
CA ALA A 165 7.28 0.49 -7.02
C ALA A 165 7.01 -0.84 -6.31
N VAL A 166 6.53 -1.87 -7.02
CA VAL A 166 6.33 -3.22 -6.48
C VAL A 166 7.65 -3.83 -6.02
N ALA A 167 8.72 -3.73 -6.81
CA ALA A 167 10.05 -4.21 -6.43
C ALA A 167 10.57 -3.54 -5.15
N ALA A 168 10.23 -2.26 -4.92
CA ALA A 168 10.57 -1.57 -3.69
C ALA A 168 9.79 -2.14 -2.48
N VAL A 169 8.51 -2.47 -2.63
CA VAL A 169 7.70 -3.14 -1.59
C VAL A 169 8.30 -4.51 -1.25
N ILE A 170 8.63 -5.32 -2.26
CA ILE A 170 9.26 -6.65 -2.06
C ILE A 170 10.57 -6.51 -1.30
N ARG A 171 11.43 -5.55 -1.67
CA ARG A 171 12.71 -5.33 -0.97
C ARG A 171 12.51 -4.93 0.49
N THR A 172 11.56 -4.05 0.77
CA THR A 172 11.24 -3.63 2.14
C THR A 172 10.77 -4.82 2.98
N ARG A 173 9.87 -5.64 2.42
CA ARG A 173 9.39 -6.86 3.10
C ARG A 173 10.52 -7.84 3.41
N ARG A 174 11.37 -8.14 2.42
CA ARG A 174 12.53 -9.02 2.61
C ARG A 174 13.49 -8.47 3.66
N ALA A 175 13.75 -7.17 3.67
CA ALA A 175 14.57 -6.56 4.69
C ALA A 175 14.00 -6.77 6.10
N VAL A 176 12.68 -6.65 6.26
CA VAL A 176 11.99 -6.92 7.53
C VAL A 176 12.07 -8.40 7.91
N GLU A 177 11.85 -9.33 6.96
CA GLU A 177 11.93 -10.77 7.20
C GLU A 177 13.36 -11.22 7.58
N HIS A 178 14.40 -10.58 7.02
CA HIS A 178 15.81 -10.87 7.36
C HIS A 178 16.28 -10.16 8.64
N CYS A 179 15.54 -9.18 9.14
CA CYS A 179 15.82 -8.52 10.42
C CYS A 179 15.23 -9.25 11.63
N ILE A 180 14.59 -10.42 11.45
CA ILE A 180 14.29 -11.32 12.57
C ILE A 180 15.63 -11.92 12.99
N PRO A 181 16.21 -11.55 14.16
CA PRO A 181 17.49 -12.09 14.56
C PRO A 181 17.36 -13.60 14.71
N ALA A 182 18.25 -14.34 14.04
CA ALA A 182 18.40 -15.77 14.31
C ALA A 182 18.62 -15.98 15.81
N ALA A 183 18.04 -17.05 16.38
CA ALA A 183 18.09 -17.38 17.79
C ALA A 183 19.53 -17.25 18.36
N GLY A 184 19.79 -16.19 19.12
CA GLY A 184 21.09 -15.86 19.69
C GLY A 184 21.08 -14.44 20.28
N ARG A 185 22.06 -14.10 21.12
CA ARG A 185 22.25 -12.74 21.63
C ARG A 185 22.46 -11.80 20.44
N SER A 186 21.48 -10.99 20.13
CA SER A 186 21.56 -9.96 19.08
C SER A 186 21.83 -8.60 19.70
N VAL A 187 22.49 -7.75 18.95
CA VAL A 187 22.64 -6.32 19.29
C VAL A 187 21.64 -5.57 18.46
N ILE A 188 20.68 -4.94 19.13
CA ILE A 188 19.67 -4.08 18.48
C ILE A 188 20.26 -2.71 18.29
N THR A 189 20.29 -2.25 17.04
CA THR A 189 20.90 -1.00 16.62
C THR A 189 19.84 0.03 16.20
N ARG A 190 20.28 1.26 15.91
CA ARG A 190 19.43 2.30 15.31
C ARG A 190 18.78 1.85 14.00
N ASP A 191 19.52 1.11 13.16
CA ASP A 191 19.03 0.69 11.85
C ASP A 191 17.87 -0.30 11.98
N ASP A 192 17.89 -1.17 13.00
CA ASP A 192 16.77 -2.08 13.30
C ASP A 192 15.50 -1.31 13.68
N VAL A 193 15.65 -0.21 14.42
CA VAL A 193 14.53 0.68 14.78
C VAL A 193 13.97 1.39 13.55
N LEU A 194 14.84 1.86 12.65
CA LEU A 194 14.41 2.50 11.39
C LEU A 194 13.65 1.52 10.50
N LEU A 195 14.09 0.26 10.46
CA LEU A 195 13.40 -0.80 9.73
C LEU A 195 12.04 -1.13 10.34
N ALA A 196 11.97 -1.27 11.66
CA ALA A 196 10.70 -1.50 12.37
C ALA A 196 9.72 -0.35 12.16
N GLN A 197 10.19 0.89 12.19
CA GLN A 197 9.37 2.07 11.87
C GLN A 197 8.86 2.03 10.43
N ALA A 198 9.72 1.69 9.48
CA ALA A 198 9.33 1.59 8.07
C ALA A 198 8.29 0.48 7.84
N ALA A 199 8.33 -0.57 8.67
CA ALA A 199 7.37 -1.67 8.67
C ALA A 199 6.11 -1.37 9.49
N LEU A 200 6.07 -0.27 10.26
CA LEU A 200 5.00 0.09 11.19
C LEU A 200 4.67 -1.05 12.19
N GLN A 201 5.70 -1.79 12.62
CA GLN A 201 5.58 -2.91 13.55
C GLN A 201 6.44 -2.67 14.79
N PRO A 202 6.05 -3.22 15.96
CA PRO A 202 6.94 -3.25 17.11
C PRO A 202 8.21 -4.03 16.79
N LEU A 203 9.34 -3.58 17.32
CA LEU A 203 10.61 -4.28 17.15
C LEU A 203 10.70 -5.45 18.14
N ARG A 204 10.66 -6.67 17.62
CA ARG A 204 10.82 -7.88 18.44
C ARG A 204 12.26 -8.02 18.92
N VAL A 205 12.43 -8.14 20.21
CA VAL A 205 13.74 -8.20 20.87
C VAL A 205 13.88 -9.56 21.57
N PRO A 206 14.70 -10.49 21.04
CA PRO A 206 14.93 -11.80 21.67
C PRO A 206 15.52 -11.63 23.06
N ARG A 207 15.18 -12.53 23.98
CA ARG A 207 15.74 -12.54 25.35
C ARG A 207 17.25 -12.56 25.34
N GLY A 208 17.84 -11.69 26.13
CA GLY A 208 19.30 -11.57 26.24
C GLY A 208 19.96 -10.74 25.15
N SER A 209 19.19 -10.09 24.27
CA SER A 209 19.70 -9.11 23.31
C SER A 209 20.12 -7.82 24.00
N ILE A 210 21.13 -7.16 23.44
CA ILE A 210 21.59 -5.84 23.89
C ILE A 210 20.93 -4.78 23.01
N VAL A 211 20.13 -3.90 23.61
CA VAL A 211 19.58 -2.72 22.92
C VAL A 211 20.53 -1.55 23.16
N THR A 212 21.11 -0.99 22.09
CA THR A 212 22.01 0.16 22.21
C THR A 212 21.25 1.41 22.67
N ASP A 213 21.94 2.35 23.34
CA ASP A 213 21.32 3.59 23.79
C ASP A 213 20.77 4.39 22.60
N LEU A 214 21.52 4.42 21.49
CA LEU A 214 21.08 5.07 20.25
C LEU A 214 19.80 4.44 19.68
N ALA A 215 19.64 3.11 19.79
CA ALA A 215 18.40 2.44 19.38
C ALA A 215 17.23 2.84 20.29
N ARG A 216 17.46 2.99 21.60
CA ARG A 216 16.43 3.45 22.56
C ARG A 216 15.98 4.87 22.29
N GLU A 217 16.92 5.78 22.05
CA GLU A 217 16.65 7.19 21.72
C GLU A 217 15.86 7.30 20.41
N GLU A 218 16.30 6.59 19.37
CA GLU A 218 15.61 6.60 18.07
C GLU A 218 14.20 5.98 18.16
N ALA A 219 14.03 4.90 18.93
CA ALA A 219 12.72 4.27 19.14
C ALA A 219 11.76 5.22 19.88
N ALA A 220 12.24 5.91 20.90
CA ALA A 220 11.45 6.91 21.62
C ALA A 220 11.07 8.11 20.72
N ALA A 221 12.02 8.61 19.91
CA ALA A 221 11.79 9.72 19.00
C ALA A 221 10.78 9.37 17.88
N ARG A 222 10.68 8.09 17.51
CA ARG A 222 9.84 7.61 16.40
C ARG A 222 8.63 6.80 16.84
N ASN A 223 8.39 6.72 18.14
CA ASN A 223 7.28 5.98 18.74
C ASN A 223 7.24 4.49 18.32
N VAL A 224 8.43 3.87 18.21
CA VAL A 224 8.61 2.44 17.96
C VAL A 224 8.68 1.72 19.29
N SER A 225 7.78 0.77 19.53
CA SER A 225 7.78 -0.06 20.73
C SER A 225 8.69 -1.28 20.57
N PHE A 226 9.35 -1.70 21.68
CA PHE A 226 10.06 -2.96 21.75
C PHE A 226 9.13 -4.04 22.32
N ASP A 227 9.08 -5.17 21.64
CA ASP A 227 8.37 -6.39 22.08
C ASP A 227 9.42 -7.42 22.49
N PHE A 228 9.55 -7.63 23.79
CA PHE A 228 10.58 -8.55 24.36
C PHE A 228 9.98 -9.95 24.48
N GLU A 229 10.57 -10.92 23.78
CA GLU A 229 10.20 -12.34 23.82
C GLU A 229 10.85 -13.11 24.97
#